data_6bd1fd1664a5abb3ae7c1a4b63a1707f
#
_entry.id   6bd1fd1664a5abb3ae7c1a4b63a1707f
#
_cell.length_a   1.000
_cell.length_b   1.000
_cell.length_c   1.000
_cell.angle_alpha   90.00
_cell.angle_beta   90.00
_cell.angle_gamma   90.00
#
_symmetry.space_group_name_H-M   'P 1'
#
loop_
_entity.id
_entity.type
_entity.pdbx_description
1 polymer ?
#
loop_
_entity_poly.entity_id
_entity_poly.type
_entity_poly.pdbx_seq_one_letter_code
_entity_poly.pdbx_strand_id
1 'polypeptide(L)'
;MRMNAVRAIALVSIVLVFLFGFGLVGCVAEEPAAPAVGPECPPVCRCEPITVIVGCGECTRCDEREIALCPPVRMPQEPSIDKDLVIDLVQVQNGRVVVFAHVDKLITYIDVNGVTRTRLVRVPFTCEIPIEGIVFTDTVAFQSIVITEETDTLCSDGRTLRERLCVRINVSIQRIIGCRLVCVPNS
;
A
#
# COMPACT_ATOMS: atom_id res chain seq x y z
N MET A 1 -35.59 -4.14 -17.17
CA MET A 1 -34.97 -3.08 -17.94
C MET A 1 -34.76 -1.87 -17.05
N ARG A 2 -33.59 -1.74 -16.39
CA ARG A 2 -33.15 -0.52 -15.68
C ARG A 2 -31.62 -0.47 -15.79
N MET A 3 -31.15 0.43 -16.62
CA MET A 3 -29.74 0.76 -16.81
C MET A 3 -29.25 1.56 -15.60
N ASN A 4 -28.22 1.07 -14.92
CA ASN A 4 -27.51 1.87 -13.91
C ASN A 4 -26.34 2.58 -14.57
N ALA A 5 -26.40 3.90 -14.47
CA ALA A 5 -25.43 4.83 -15.03
C ALA A 5 -24.06 4.71 -14.34
N VAL A 6 -23.04 4.46 -15.14
CA VAL A 6 -21.64 4.58 -14.78
C VAL A 6 -21.31 6.07 -14.64
N ARG A 7 -20.96 6.54 -13.45
CA ARG A 7 -20.44 7.89 -13.24
C ARG A 7 -18.96 7.92 -13.65
N ALA A 8 -18.70 8.48 -14.82
CA ALA A 8 -17.35 8.87 -15.24
C ALA A 8 -16.93 10.13 -14.47
N ILE A 9 -15.84 10.03 -13.71
CA ILE A 9 -15.18 11.20 -13.11
C ILE A 9 -14.22 11.76 -14.17
N ALA A 10 -14.57 12.92 -14.71
CA ALA A 10 -13.73 13.67 -15.65
C ALA A 10 -12.63 14.39 -14.85
N LEU A 11 -11.38 14.02 -15.08
CA LEU A 11 -10.19 14.79 -14.68
C LEU A 11 -10.05 15.99 -15.60
N VAL A 12 -10.27 17.19 -15.07
CA VAL A 12 -9.99 18.45 -15.76
C VAL A 12 -8.52 18.78 -15.59
N SER A 13 -7.73 18.56 -16.65
CA SER A 13 -6.35 19.06 -16.75
C SER A 13 -6.38 20.52 -17.20
N ILE A 14 -5.99 21.42 -16.31
CA ILE A 14 -5.77 22.84 -16.65
C ILE A 14 -4.38 22.95 -17.26
N VAL A 15 -4.32 23.16 -18.58
CA VAL A 15 -3.08 23.52 -19.29
C VAL A 15 -2.96 25.04 -19.27
N LEU A 16 -2.00 25.56 -18.50
CA LEU A 16 -1.65 26.97 -18.49
C LEU A 16 -0.65 27.25 -19.64
N VAL A 17 -1.15 27.87 -20.73
CA VAL A 17 -0.31 28.29 -21.85
C VAL A 17 0.23 29.69 -21.55
N PHE A 18 1.52 29.80 -21.29
CA PHE A 18 2.22 31.10 -21.26
C PHE A 18 2.64 31.50 -22.66
N LEU A 19 2.00 32.53 -23.20
CA LEU A 19 2.42 33.21 -24.42
C LEU A 19 3.55 34.18 -24.07
N PHE A 20 4.78 33.83 -24.43
CA PHE A 20 5.90 34.79 -24.44
C PHE A 20 5.94 35.52 -25.80
N GLY A 21 5.77 36.86 -25.76
CA GLY A 21 5.92 37.72 -26.90
C GLY A 21 7.36 37.76 -27.43
N PHE A 22 7.53 37.52 -28.72
CA PHE A 22 8.79 37.71 -29.43
C PHE A 22 8.98 39.18 -29.77
N GLY A 23 9.95 39.83 -29.07
CA GLY A 23 10.51 41.11 -29.51
C GLY A 23 11.67 40.86 -30.48
N LEU A 24 11.49 41.28 -31.74
CA LEU A 24 12.59 41.33 -32.72
C LEU A 24 13.54 42.47 -32.38
N VAL A 25 14.74 42.17 -31.94
CA VAL A 25 15.85 43.13 -31.85
C VAL A 25 16.93 42.71 -32.85
N GLY A 26 17.34 43.64 -33.68
CA GLY A 26 18.23 43.46 -34.83
C GLY A 26 19.61 42.94 -34.49
N CYS A 27 20.11 42.05 -35.36
CA CYS A 27 21.47 41.55 -35.33
C CYS A 27 22.46 42.68 -35.77
N VAL A 28 23.28 43.14 -34.82
CA VAL A 28 24.58 43.76 -35.08
C VAL A 28 25.61 42.65 -34.99
N ALA A 29 26.32 42.37 -36.10
CA ALA A 29 27.39 41.40 -36.09
C ALA A 29 28.59 41.93 -35.28
N GLU A 30 28.78 41.43 -34.08
CA GLU A 30 29.90 41.74 -33.19
C GLU A 30 30.89 40.55 -33.26
N GLU A 31 32.17 40.89 -33.39
CA GLU A 31 33.33 40.02 -33.50
C GLU A 31 33.34 38.92 -32.43
N PRO A 32 33.78 37.66 -32.68
CA PRO A 32 33.72 36.58 -31.70
C PRO A 32 34.70 36.86 -30.55
N ALA A 33 34.16 37.44 -29.50
CA ALA A 33 34.87 37.49 -28.22
C ALA A 33 35.08 36.03 -27.74
N ALA A 34 36.30 35.74 -27.26
CA ALA A 34 36.64 34.45 -26.65
C ALA A 34 35.57 34.03 -25.68
N PRO A 35 35.20 32.70 -25.60
CA PRO A 35 34.17 32.22 -24.71
C PRO A 35 34.51 32.66 -23.27
N ALA A 36 33.78 33.63 -22.77
CA ALA A 36 33.82 33.94 -21.36
C ALA A 36 33.38 32.65 -20.66
N VAL A 37 34.29 32.05 -19.90
CA VAL A 37 33.93 30.97 -18.97
C VAL A 37 32.92 31.60 -18.03
N GLY A 38 31.64 31.31 -18.32
CA GLY A 38 30.54 31.76 -17.49
C GLY A 38 30.78 31.28 -16.05
N PRO A 39 30.33 32.02 -15.04
CA PRO A 39 30.48 31.56 -13.66
C PRO A 39 29.86 30.15 -13.58
N GLU A 40 30.73 29.16 -13.30
CA GLU A 40 30.24 27.79 -13.04
C GLU A 40 29.17 27.88 -11.95
N CYS A 41 27.92 27.45 -12.26
CA CYS A 41 26.89 27.42 -11.26
C CYS A 41 27.36 26.57 -10.07
N PRO A 42 27.29 27.08 -8.84
CA PRO A 42 27.70 26.30 -7.68
C PRO A 42 26.94 24.95 -7.64
N PRO A 43 27.59 23.86 -7.23
CA PRO A 43 26.98 22.56 -7.17
C PRO A 43 25.69 22.62 -6.31
N VAL A 44 24.63 21.98 -6.77
CA VAL A 44 23.41 21.87 -5.99
C VAL A 44 23.63 20.80 -4.92
N CYS A 45 23.70 21.25 -3.67
CA CYS A 45 23.86 20.36 -2.52
C CYS A 45 22.49 20.09 -1.87
N ARG A 46 22.18 18.82 -1.62
CA ARG A 46 20.99 18.41 -0.88
C ARG A 46 21.39 17.60 0.36
N CYS A 47 20.58 17.70 1.39
CA CYS A 47 20.72 16.91 2.61
C CYS A 47 19.97 15.59 2.44
N GLU A 48 20.70 14.47 2.38
CA GLU A 48 20.11 13.14 2.37
C GLU A 48 20.03 12.60 3.80
N PRO A 49 18.83 12.15 4.27
CA PRO A 49 18.67 11.66 5.63
C PRO A 49 19.50 10.40 5.86
N ILE A 50 20.16 10.34 7.01
CA ILE A 50 20.80 9.12 7.53
C ILE A 50 19.81 8.46 8.46
N THR A 51 19.39 7.24 8.13
CA THR A 51 18.44 6.47 8.93
C THR A 51 19.11 5.25 9.54
N VAL A 52 18.64 4.85 10.73
CA VAL A 52 19.02 3.62 11.41
C VAL A 52 17.79 2.86 11.82
N ILE A 53 17.85 1.52 11.79
CA ILE A 53 16.79 0.67 12.35
C ILE A 53 16.90 0.75 13.88
N VAL A 54 15.82 1.19 14.53
CA VAL A 54 15.75 1.34 15.98
C VAL A 54 14.95 0.25 16.66
N GLY A 55 14.21 -0.57 15.88
CA GLY A 55 13.49 -1.70 16.42
C GLY A 55 12.79 -2.53 15.36
N CYS A 56 12.55 -3.78 15.68
CA CYS A 56 11.77 -4.73 14.90
C CYS A 56 10.83 -5.47 15.81
N GLY A 57 9.69 -5.90 15.28
CA GLY A 57 8.75 -6.71 16.06
C GLY A 57 7.79 -7.46 15.15
N GLU A 58 7.14 -8.43 15.74
CA GLU A 58 6.12 -9.24 15.07
C GLU A 58 4.92 -9.49 15.97
N CYS A 59 3.79 -9.80 15.34
CA CYS A 59 2.58 -10.22 16.02
C CYS A 59 1.87 -11.27 15.17
N THR A 60 1.35 -12.30 15.81
CA THR A 60 0.48 -13.29 15.17
C THR A 60 -0.95 -13.11 15.71
N ARG A 61 -1.94 -13.10 14.82
CA ARG A 61 -3.35 -13.04 15.16
C ARG A 61 -4.12 -14.10 14.40
N CYS A 62 -5.02 -14.78 15.09
CA CYS A 62 -5.92 -15.76 14.51
C CYS A 62 -7.37 -15.26 14.65
N ASP A 63 -8.18 -15.56 13.64
CA ASP A 63 -9.62 -15.35 13.61
C ASP A 63 -10.29 -16.68 13.27
N GLU A 64 -11.38 -16.99 13.96
CA GLU A 64 -12.23 -18.14 13.69
C GLU A 64 -13.65 -17.64 13.49
N ARG A 65 -14.29 -18.07 12.39
CA ARG A 65 -15.65 -17.64 12.07
C ARG A 65 -16.40 -18.66 11.26
N GLU A 66 -17.71 -18.47 11.21
CA GLU A 66 -18.61 -19.18 10.30
C GLU A 66 -19.14 -18.20 9.25
N ILE A 67 -19.01 -18.60 7.98
CA ILE A 67 -19.48 -17.82 6.84
C ILE A 67 -20.68 -18.53 6.26
N ALA A 68 -21.86 -17.89 6.30
CA ALA A 68 -23.07 -18.44 5.70
C ALA A 68 -23.01 -18.35 4.18
N LEU A 69 -23.27 -19.41 3.46
CA LEU A 69 -23.38 -19.47 2.01
C LEU A 69 -24.85 -19.62 1.61
N CYS A 70 -25.40 -18.62 0.94
CA CYS A 70 -26.79 -18.60 0.53
C CYS A 70 -26.92 -18.12 -0.94
N PRO A 71 -27.49 -18.92 -1.84
CA PRO A 71 -27.96 -20.31 -1.67
C PRO A 71 -26.85 -21.29 -1.27
N PRO A 72 -27.20 -22.51 -0.76
CA PRO A 72 -26.20 -23.51 -0.40
C PRO A 72 -25.30 -23.92 -1.56
N VAL A 73 -24.09 -24.38 -1.24
CA VAL A 73 -23.16 -24.98 -2.21
C VAL A 73 -23.74 -26.32 -2.73
N ARG A 74 -23.57 -26.58 -4.00
CA ARG A 74 -23.92 -27.87 -4.62
C ARG A 74 -22.87 -28.91 -4.23
N MET A 75 -23.26 -29.79 -3.30
CA MET A 75 -22.36 -30.88 -2.88
C MET A 75 -22.16 -31.90 -4.02
N PRO A 76 -20.98 -32.56 -4.16
CA PRO A 76 -19.82 -32.49 -3.27
C PRO A 76 -18.77 -31.44 -3.66
N GLN A 77 -19.12 -30.41 -4.39
CA GLN A 77 -18.17 -29.38 -4.83
C GLN A 77 -17.72 -28.52 -3.65
N GLU A 78 -16.43 -28.18 -3.65
CA GLU A 78 -15.84 -27.25 -2.68
C GLU A 78 -15.76 -25.84 -3.27
N PRO A 79 -15.93 -24.79 -2.45
CA PRO A 79 -15.69 -23.41 -2.87
C PRO A 79 -14.21 -23.18 -3.22
N SER A 80 -13.96 -22.35 -4.23
CA SER A 80 -12.65 -21.75 -4.48
C SER A 80 -12.55 -20.47 -3.68
N ILE A 81 -11.40 -20.23 -3.00
CA ILE A 81 -11.20 -19.06 -2.15
C ILE A 81 -9.90 -18.36 -2.56
N ASP A 82 -10.04 -17.18 -3.17
CA ASP A 82 -8.94 -16.29 -3.47
C ASP A 82 -8.78 -15.28 -2.32
N LYS A 83 -7.53 -14.90 -2.00
CA LYS A 83 -7.21 -14.07 -0.84
C LYS A 83 -6.28 -12.93 -1.21
N ASP A 84 -6.59 -11.76 -0.68
CA ASP A 84 -5.75 -10.59 -0.76
C ASP A 84 -5.46 -10.06 0.66
N LEU A 85 -4.16 -9.87 0.96
CA LEU A 85 -3.67 -9.42 2.26
C LEU A 85 -3.30 -7.95 2.17
N VAL A 86 -3.94 -7.12 2.97
CA VAL A 86 -3.75 -5.67 2.95
C VAL A 86 -3.39 -5.15 4.33
N ILE A 87 -2.33 -4.33 4.41
CA ILE A 87 -2.06 -3.51 5.58
C ILE A 87 -2.68 -2.14 5.33
N ASP A 88 -3.69 -1.79 6.13
CA ASP A 88 -4.44 -0.54 5.98
C ASP A 88 -3.68 0.65 6.55
N LEU A 89 -3.10 0.46 7.74
CA LEU A 89 -2.46 1.53 8.49
C LEU A 89 -1.44 0.98 9.48
N VAL A 90 -0.30 1.64 9.59
CA VAL A 90 0.68 1.42 10.66
C VAL A 90 0.88 2.72 11.44
N GLN A 91 0.63 2.67 12.73
CA GLN A 91 0.80 3.79 13.64
C GLN A 91 1.98 3.54 14.58
N VAL A 92 3.02 4.35 14.47
CA VAL A 92 4.14 4.34 15.42
C VAL A 92 3.76 5.20 16.62
N GLN A 93 3.85 4.63 17.81
CA GLN A 93 3.59 5.26 19.10
C GLN A 93 4.82 5.09 20.00
N ASN A 94 4.86 5.79 21.12
CA ASN A 94 5.97 5.59 22.08
C ASN A 94 5.93 4.17 22.65
N GLY A 95 7.00 3.39 22.38
CA GLY A 95 7.18 2.04 22.88
C GLY A 95 6.37 0.94 22.17
N ARG A 96 5.58 1.25 21.14
CA ARG A 96 4.79 0.25 20.39
C ARG A 96 4.40 0.71 18.98
N VAL A 97 4.07 -0.27 18.17
CA VAL A 97 3.44 -0.06 16.85
C VAL A 97 2.06 -0.70 16.86
N VAL A 98 1.07 0.01 16.36
CA VAL A 98 -0.29 -0.52 16.12
C VAL A 98 -0.48 -0.68 14.62
N VAL A 99 -0.79 -1.92 14.20
CA VAL A 99 -1.03 -2.25 12.79
C VAL A 99 -2.48 -2.64 12.61
N PHE A 100 -3.14 -2.00 11.64
CA PHE A 100 -4.47 -2.36 11.15
C PHE A 100 -4.29 -3.02 9.79
N ALA A 101 -4.85 -4.20 9.64
CA ALA A 101 -4.75 -4.99 8.42
C ALA A 101 -6.05 -5.75 8.20
N HIS A 102 -6.26 -6.26 6.99
CA HIS A 102 -7.35 -7.18 6.70
C HIS A 102 -6.94 -8.21 5.65
N VAL A 103 -7.70 -9.29 5.60
CA VAL A 103 -7.67 -10.25 4.50
C VAL A 103 -9.03 -10.20 3.81
N ASP A 104 -9.03 -9.84 2.54
CA ASP A 104 -10.20 -9.95 1.67
C ASP A 104 -10.23 -11.35 1.05
N LYS A 105 -11.34 -12.07 1.25
CA LYS A 105 -11.56 -13.40 0.70
C LYS A 105 -12.68 -13.35 -0.34
N LEU A 106 -12.37 -13.72 -1.57
CA LEU A 106 -13.34 -13.90 -2.63
C LEU A 106 -13.71 -15.40 -2.71
N ILE A 107 -14.86 -15.77 -2.17
CA ILE A 107 -15.37 -17.14 -2.15
C ILE A 107 -16.22 -17.33 -3.40
N THR A 108 -15.82 -18.26 -4.28
CA THR A 108 -16.54 -18.61 -5.51
C THR A 108 -17.04 -20.04 -5.40
N TYR A 109 -18.32 -20.28 -5.62
CA TYR A 109 -18.95 -21.61 -5.54
C TYR A 109 -20.10 -21.76 -6.52
N ILE A 110 -20.48 -23.02 -6.83
CA ILE A 110 -21.69 -23.34 -7.58
C ILE A 110 -22.79 -23.68 -6.58
N ASP A 111 -23.91 -22.98 -6.67
CA ASP A 111 -25.05 -23.20 -5.79
C ASP A 111 -25.87 -24.47 -6.18
N VAL A 112 -26.81 -24.88 -5.33
CA VAL A 112 -27.68 -26.04 -5.56
C VAL A 112 -28.48 -25.94 -6.86
N ASN A 113 -28.66 -24.74 -7.43
CA ASN A 113 -29.36 -24.50 -8.70
C ASN A 113 -28.39 -24.55 -9.91
N GLY A 114 -27.08 -24.81 -9.69
CA GLY A 114 -26.07 -24.85 -10.74
C GLY A 114 -25.58 -23.47 -11.17
N VAL A 115 -25.83 -22.41 -10.38
CA VAL A 115 -25.41 -21.04 -10.68
C VAL A 115 -24.12 -20.73 -9.92
N THR A 116 -23.11 -20.18 -10.64
CA THR A 116 -21.88 -19.68 -10.01
C THR A 116 -22.20 -18.45 -9.17
N ARG A 117 -21.77 -18.48 -7.92
CA ARG A 117 -21.90 -17.39 -6.94
C ARG A 117 -20.53 -16.95 -6.49
N THR A 118 -20.42 -15.64 -6.17
CA THR A 118 -19.25 -15.06 -5.52
C THR A 118 -19.67 -14.32 -4.26
N ARG A 119 -18.85 -14.40 -3.22
CA ARG A 119 -19.04 -13.68 -1.97
C ARG A 119 -17.71 -13.11 -1.49
N LEU A 120 -17.66 -11.81 -1.27
CA LEU A 120 -16.53 -11.15 -0.65
C LEU A 120 -16.71 -11.12 0.88
N VAL A 121 -15.69 -11.54 1.61
CA VAL A 121 -15.65 -11.51 3.08
C VAL A 121 -14.36 -10.82 3.50
N ARG A 122 -14.48 -9.78 4.32
CA ARG A 122 -13.33 -9.08 4.91
C ARG A 122 -13.09 -9.55 6.33
N VAL A 123 -11.85 -9.95 6.61
CA VAL A 123 -11.38 -10.40 7.93
C VAL A 123 -10.41 -9.37 8.48
N PRO A 124 -10.84 -8.47 9.38
CA PRO A 124 -9.96 -7.45 9.94
C PRO A 124 -9.07 -8.02 11.04
N PHE A 125 -7.84 -7.48 11.13
CA PHE A 125 -6.87 -7.78 12.17
C PHE A 125 -6.32 -6.49 12.75
N THR A 126 -6.12 -6.47 14.07
CA THR A 126 -5.40 -5.40 14.75
C THR A 126 -4.30 -6.01 15.60
N CYS A 127 -3.08 -5.55 15.39
CA CYS A 127 -1.91 -5.97 16.14
C CYS A 127 -1.30 -4.80 16.89
N GLU A 128 -1.03 -4.99 18.18
CA GLU A 128 -0.13 -4.13 18.95
C GLU A 128 1.20 -4.86 19.12
N ILE A 129 2.27 -4.24 18.65
CA ILE A 129 3.63 -4.81 18.66
C ILE A 129 4.48 -3.93 19.59
N PRO A 130 4.83 -4.39 20.79
CA PRO A 130 5.71 -3.66 21.68
C PRO A 130 7.12 -3.63 21.09
N ILE A 131 7.71 -2.44 20.97
CA ILE A 131 9.09 -2.23 20.52
C ILE A 131 9.71 -1.18 21.41
N GLU A 132 10.63 -1.60 22.25
CA GLU A 132 11.26 -0.74 23.24
C GLU A 132 12.13 0.36 22.56
N GLY A 133 12.09 1.57 23.08
CA GLY A 133 12.94 2.68 22.64
C GLY A 133 12.46 3.43 21.40
N ILE A 134 11.38 3.00 20.72
CA ILE A 134 10.80 3.77 19.63
C ILE A 134 9.94 4.92 20.15
N VAL A 135 9.84 5.99 19.34
CA VAL A 135 9.03 7.17 19.61
C VAL A 135 8.12 7.49 18.44
N PHE A 136 7.06 8.26 18.68
CA PHE A 136 6.04 8.56 17.67
C PHE A 136 6.55 9.29 16.41
N THR A 137 7.76 9.87 16.44
CA THR A 137 8.41 10.50 15.29
C THR A 137 9.20 9.55 14.42
N ASP A 138 9.42 8.31 14.89
CA ASP A 138 10.05 7.26 14.10
C ASP A 138 9.13 6.81 12.96
N THR A 139 9.68 6.23 11.91
CA THR A 139 8.94 5.85 10.72
C THR A 139 9.08 4.36 10.42
N VAL A 140 8.15 3.83 9.66
CA VAL A 140 8.21 2.42 9.22
C VAL A 140 9.24 2.29 8.10
N ALA A 141 10.25 1.43 8.30
CA ALA A 141 11.24 1.08 7.27
C ALA A 141 10.76 -0.10 6.42
N PHE A 142 10.09 -1.07 7.06
CA PHE A 142 9.59 -2.28 6.42
C PHE A 142 8.35 -2.79 7.15
N GLN A 143 7.42 -3.37 6.40
CA GLN A 143 6.25 -4.05 6.91
C GLN A 143 5.87 -5.21 6.00
N SER A 144 5.35 -6.30 6.58
CA SER A 144 4.80 -7.42 5.83
C SER A 144 3.69 -8.11 6.60
N ILE A 145 2.78 -8.75 5.87
CA ILE A 145 1.74 -9.62 6.39
C ILE A 145 1.78 -10.95 5.62
N VAL A 146 1.70 -12.06 6.34
CA VAL A 146 1.66 -13.40 5.75
C VAL A 146 0.65 -14.28 6.46
N ILE A 147 -0.02 -15.16 5.73
CA ILE A 147 -0.85 -16.22 6.31
C ILE A 147 0.09 -17.30 6.85
N THR A 148 -0.07 -17.66 8.11
CA THR A 148 0.73 -18.70 8.78
C THR A 148 -0.03 -20.00 8.98
N GLU A 149 -1.35 -19.92 9.11
CA GLU A 149 -2.23 -21.08 9.25
C GLU A 149 -3.57 -20.74 8.63
N GLU A 150 -4.15 -21.71 7.94
CA GLU A 150 -5.47 -21.58 7.36
C GLU A 150 -6.17 -22.93 7.26
N THR A 151 -7.45 -22.94 7.62
CA THR A 151 -8.38 -24.04 7.36
C THR A 151 -9.73 -23.50 6.97
N ASP A 152 -10.21 -23.94 5.81
CA ASP A 152 -11.56 -23.63 5.31
C ASP A 152 -12.31 -24.97 5.16
N THR A 153 -13.35 -25.20 5.94
CA THR A 153 -14.12 -26.44 5.94
C THR A 153 -15.57 -26.18 5.65
N LEU A 154 -16.05 -26.67 4.52
CA LEU A 154 -17.47 -26.63 4.19
C LEU A 154 -18.22 -27.66 5.05
N CYS A 155 -19.25 -27.22 5.78
CA CYS A 155 -20.12 -28.11 6.53
C CYS A 155 -20.96 -28.97 5.60
N SER A 156 -21.38 -30.14 6.10
CA SER A 156 -22.16 -31.13 5.31
C SER A 156 -23.51 -30.62 4.81
N ASP A 157 -24.02 -29.52 5.38
CA ASP A 157 -25.24 -28.85 4.94
C ASP A 157 -25.06 -27.99 3.68
N GLY A 158 -23.79 -27.79 3.24
CA GLY A 158 -23.43 -26.90 2.13
C GLY A 158 -23.71 -25.40 2.38
N ARG A 159 -24.11 -25.02 3.59
CA ARG A 159 -24.55 -23.66 3.93
C ARG A 159 -23.53 -22.87 4.74
N THR A 160 -22.66 -23.57 5.44
CA THR A 160 -21.72 -22.99 6.37
C THR A 160 -20.30 -23.36 6.02
N LEU A 161 -19.47 -22.36 5.78
CA LEU A 161 -18.03 -22.50 5.66
C LEU A 161 -17.41 -22.11 7.02
N ARG A 162 -16.77 -23.06 7.70
CA ARG A 162 -15.98 -22.80 8.91
C ARG A 162 -14.58 -22.45 8.51
N GLU A 163 -14.12 -21.36 9.04
CA GLU A 163 -12.83 -20.79 8.74
C GLU A 163 -12.01 -20.58 10.01
N ARG A 164 -10.72 -20.93 9.93
CA ARG A 164 -9.70 -20.45 10.83
C ARG A 164 -8.58 -19.84 10.00
N LEU A 165 -8.20 -18.61 10.29
CA LEU A 165 -7.18 -17.86 9.59
C LEU A 165 -6.22 -17.21 10.59
N CYS A 166 -4.93 -17.57 10.53
CA CYS A 166 -3.88 -16.93 11.31
C CYS A 166 -2.95 -16.13 10.39
N VAL A 167 -2.70 -14.88 10.76
CA VAL A 167 -1.76 -14.00 10.06
C VAL A 167 -0.61 -13.61 10.98
N ARG A 168 0.59 -13.49 10.41
CA ARG A 168 1.76 -12.89 11.06
C ARG A 168 2.06 -11.56 10.40
N ILE A 169 2.22 -10.54 11.22
CA ILE A 169 2.58 -9.18 10.81
C ILE A 169 3.96 -8.87 11.36
N ASN A 170 4.88 -8.44 10.49
CA ASN A 170 6.23 -8.03 10.85
C ASN A 170 6.41 -6.55 10.53
N VAL A 171 7.11 -5.81 11.39
CA VAL A 171 7.46 -4.41 11.19
C VAL A 171 8.90 -4.14 11.57
N SER A 172 9.55 -3.22 10.85
CA SER A 172 10.85 -2.64 11.22
C SER A 172 10.71 -1.13 11.26
N ILE A 173 11.22 -0.51 12.30
CA ILE A 173 11.12 0.92 12.57
C ILE A 173 12.48 1.57 12.43
N GLN A 174 12.51 2.73 11.77
CA GLN A 174 13.72 3.53 11.55
C GLN A 174 13.58 4.92 12.12
N ARG A 175 14.72 5.49 12.48
CA ARG A 175 14.89 6.86 12.97
C ARG A 175 15.88 7.63 12.10
N ILE A 176 15.56 8.88 11.79
CA ILE A 176 16.52 9.82 11.18
C ILE A 176 17.43 10.32 12.27
N ILE A 177 18.73 10.02 12.16
CA ILE A 177 19.76 10.46 13.14
C ILE A 177 20.59 11.65 12.67
N GLY A 178 20.42 12.07 11.43
CA GLY A 178 21.15 13.17 10.84
C GLY A 178 20.94 13.24 9.33
N CYS A 179 21.77 14.02 8.67
CA CYS A 179 21.81 14.04 7.22
C CYS A 179 23.23 14.14 6.67
N ARG A 180 23.43 13.61 5.48
CA ARG A 180 24.67 13.73 4.72
C ARG A 180 24.46 14.72 3.58
N LEU A 181 25.35 15.70 3.47
CA LEU A 181 25.35 16.64 2.36
C LEU A 181 25.85 15.92 1.09
N VAL A 182 25.03 15.85 0.08
CA VAL A 182 25.38 15.30 -1.24
C VAL A 182 25.30 16.43 -2.26
N CYS A 183 26.45 16.77 -2.85
CA CYS A 183 26.55 17.82 -3.86
C CYS A 183 26.68 17.16 -5.24
N VAL A 184 25.77 17.52 -6.17
CA VAL A 184 25.81 17.06 -7.56
C VAL A 184 26.34 18.21 -8.41
N PRO A 185 27.41 18.01 -9.20
CA PRO A 185 27.87 19.03 -10.15
C PRO A 185 26.74 19.32 -11.15
N ASN A 186 26.53 20.60 -11.43
CA ASN A 186 25.62 21.00 -12.51
C ASN A 186 26.24 20.57 -13.85
N SER A 187 25.55 19.67 -14.56
CA SER A 187 25.91 19.25 -15.94
C SER A 187 25.49 20.28 -16.96
#